data_48021a3ed4bb785a1edd3d5611b2f091
#
_entry.id   48021a3ed4bb785a1edd3d5611b2f091
#
_cell.length_a   1.000
_cell.length_b   1.000
_cell.length_c   1.000
_cell.angle_alpha   90.00
_cell.angle_beta   90.00
_cell.angle_gamma   90.00
#
_symmetry.space_group_name_H-M   'P 1'
#
loop_
_entity.id
_entity.type
_entity.pdbx_description
1 polymer ?
#
loop_
_entity_poly.entity_id
_entity_poly.type
_entity_poly.pdbx_seq_one_letter_code
_entity_poly.pdbx_strand_id
1 'polypeptide(L)'
;MSLVSKPLDFTEQIREQRASQERGRQLIADLSSHIEAIGSEDYFDVLEVEELVLREQAHAVEVMKKKKDYPADIPRFSPSSAGKSKAELYLKAIKAEKDEKLTYPFQNRWTRNSTAVHGAMQKTLLEAEVILQDPMFTVMRLPEKGGLPAWEKNIERWKVIEHNGQRFVIFGMCDGILEYQKDGSKVGFEYKTKSNSVAQIKQIKEPNPSHIAQTVAYAILFEVDEWLITYESVAKDKWTTNENARPDFKIFYNKVTEADKKRLLDKWADVAKHVEAGQLPDSPLGKFDYMFFPYKKVYAELTKNG
;
A
#
# COMPACT_ATOMS: atom_id res chain seq x y z
N MET A 1 12.81 -25.85 -20.18
CA MET A 1 11.80 -25.63 -21.23
C MET A 1 11.21 -24.25 -21.01
N SER A 2 11.48 -23.31 -21.91
CA SER A 2 10.96 -21.93 -21.83
C SER A 2 9.48 -21.94 -22.25
N LEU A 3 8.58 -21.64 -21.32
CA LEU A 3 7.17 -21.37 -21.60
C LEU A 3 7.08 -19.95 -22.20
N VAL A 4 7.30 -19.84 -23.50
CA VAL A 4 6.93 -18.64 -24.25
C VAL A 4 5.40 -18.67 -24.36
N SER A 5 4.72 -17.89 -23.55
CA SER A 5 3.29 -17.65 -23.72
C SER A 5 3.04 -17.03 -25.08
N LYS A 6 2.17 -17.65 -25.89
CA LYS A 6 1.74 -17.07 -27.16
C LYS A 6 1.11 -15.69 -26.89
N PRO A 7 1.36 -14.67 -27.74
CA PRO A 7 0.64 -13.41 -27.63
C PRO A 7 -0.88 -13.70 -27.72
N LEU A 8 -1.64 -13.22 -26.75
CA LEU A 8 -3.09 -13.27 -26.78
C LEU A 8 -3.59 -12.54 -28.03
N ASP A 9 -4.59 -13.12 -28.70
CA ASP A 9 -5.28 -12.44 -29.80
C ASP A 9 -5.85 -11.10 -29.29
N PHE A 10 -5.83 -10.07 -30.11
CA PHE A 10 -6.33 -8.72 -29.78
C PHE A 10 -7.76 -8.75 -29.22
N THR A 11 -8.60 -9.67 -29.68
CA THR A 11 -9.96 -9.90 -29.20
C THR A 11 -9.97 -10.43 -27.75
N GLU A 12 -9.05 -11.32 -27.40
CA GLU A 12 -8.91 -11.83 -26.02
C GLU A 12 -8.41 -10.74 -25.08
N GLN A 13 -7.46 -9.93 -25.50
CA GLN A 13 -6.97 -8.78 -24.70
C GLN A 13 -8.10 -7.80 -24.38
N ILE A 14 -8.96 -7.48 -25.35
CA ILE A 14 -10.13 -6.63 -25.14
C ILE A 14 -11.12 -7.27 -24.15
N ARG A 15 -11.37 -8.57 -24.26
CA ARG A 15 -12.24 -9.29 -23.33
C ARG A 15 -11.71 -9.27 -21.91
N GLU A 16 -10.45 -9.57 -21.74
CA GLU A 16 -9.78 -9.54 -20.41
C GLU A 16 -9.81 -8.14 -19.81
N GLN A 17 -9.54 -7.11 -20.60
CA GLN A 17 -9.61 -5.73 -20.14
C GLN A 17 -11.03 -5.34 -19.70
N ARG A 18 -12.05 -5.72 -20.47
CA ARG A 18 -13.46 -5.46 -20.10
C ARG A 18 -13.85 -6.22 -18.83
N ALA A 19 -13.49 -7.49 -18.73
CA ALA A 19 -13.74 -8.30 -17.54
C ALA A 19 -13.07 -7.70 -16.29
N SER A 20 -11.81 -7.27 -16.42
CA SER A 20 -11.09 -6.60 -15.33
C SER A 20 -11.75 -5.27 -14.92
N GLN A 21 -12.21 -4.48 -15.88
CA GLN A 21 -12.93 -3.23 -15.60
C GLN A 21 -14.28 -3.48 -14.90
N GLU A 22 -15.03 -4.51 -15.33
CA GLU A 22 -16.30 -4.88 -14.70
C GLU A 22 -16.05 -5.40 -13.28
N ARG A 23 -15.07 -6.26 -13.10
CA ARG A 23 -14.59 -6.74 -11.80
C ARG A 23 -14.23 -5.58 -10.87
N GLY A 24 -13.47 -4.63 -11.38
CA GLY A 24 -13.08 -3.43 -10.61
C GLY A 24 -14.27 -2.59 -10.19
N ARG A 25 -15.24 -2.37 -11.08
CA ARG A 25 -16.48 -1.66 -10.74
C ARG A 25 -17.27 -2.36 -9.66
N GLN A 26 -17.40 -3.68 -9.75
CA GLN A 26 -18.11 -4.48 -8.76
C GLN A 26 -17.43 -4.41 -7.39
N LEU A 27 -16.12 -4.62 -7.32
CA LEU A 27 -15.37 -4.56 -6.05
C LEU A 27 -15.44 -3.18 -5.40
N ILE A 28 -15.35 -2.09 -6.20
CA ILE A 28 -15.49 -0.72 -5.71
C ILE A 28 -16.89 -0.49 -5.13
N ALA A 29 -17.93 -0.90 -5.86
CA ALA A 29 -19.31 -0.72 -5.42
C ALA A 29 -19.58 -1.50 -4.12
N ASP A 30 -19.15 -2.75 -4.08
CA ASP A 30 -19.38 -3.64 -2.93
C ASP A 30 -18.59 -3.18 -1.69
N LEU A 31 -17.32 -2.73 -1.83
CA LEU A 31 -16.59 -2.21 -0.69
C LEU A 31 -17.16 -0.87 -0.21
N SER A 32 -17.60 -0.02 -1.14
CA SER A 32 -18.29 1.23 -0.76
C SER A 32 -19.56 0.94 0.03
N SER A 33 -20.39 0.01 -0.46
CA SER A 33 -21.63 -0.39 0.23
C SER A 33 -21.34 -1.06 1.58
N HIS A 34 -20.27 -1.84 1.68
CA HIS A 34 -19.86 -2.49 2.93
C HIS A 34 -19.46 -1.46 4.00
N ILE A 35 -18.63 -0.47 3.64
CA ILE A 35 -18.21 0.61 4.55
C ILE A 35 -19.41 1.49 4.95
N GLU A 36 -20.28 1.84 4.02
CA GLU A 36 -21.48 2.63 4.32
C GLU A 36 -22.47 1.83 5.19
N ALA A 37 -22.64 0.54 4.96
CA ALA A 37 -23.53 -0.31 5.74
C ALA A 37 -23.10 -0.34 7.21
N ILE A 38 -21.85 -0.67 7.51
CA ILE A 38 -21.38 -0.68 8.91
C ILE A 38 -21.41 0.71 9.53
N GLY A 39 -21.12 1.77 8.75
CA GLY A 39 -21.20 3.16 9.21
C GLY A 39 -22.64 3.64 9.50
N SER A 40 -23.65 2.89 9.08
CA SER A 40 -25.07 3.18 9.33
C SER A 40 -25.65 2.42 10.51
N GLU A 41 -24.91 1.47 11.06
CA GLU A 41 -25.34 0.71 12.23
C GLU A 41 -25.09 1.49 13.53
N ASP A 42 -26.00 1.35 14.50
CA ASP A 42 -25.88 1.91 15.83
C ASP A 42 -25.40 0.80 16.79
N TYR A 43 -24.11 0.79 17.03
CA TYR A 43 -23.48 -0.20 17.91
C TYR A 43 -22.38 0.47 18.76
N PHE A 44 -22.05 -0.18 19.87
CA PHE A 44 -20.92 0.16 20.72
C PHE A 44 -19.83 -0.90 20.58
N ASP A 45 -18.91 -0.93 21.52
CA ASP A 45 -17.78 -1.85 21.52
C ASP A 45 -18.21 -3.32 21.33
N VAL A 46 -17.58 -3.97 20.35
CA VAL A 46 -17.75 -5.39 20.05
C VAL A 46 -16.64 -6.15 20.78
N LEU A 47 -16.99 -6.91 21.84
CA LEU A 47 -16.02 -7.54 22.73
C LEU A 47 -15.01 -8.43 21.99
N GLU A 48 -15.46 -9.23 21.05
CA GLU A 48 -14.59 -10.12 20.25
C GLU A 48 -13.57 -9.33 19.42
N VAL A 49 -13.95 -8.15 18.94
CA VAL A 49 -13.06 -7.26 18.19
C VAL A 49 -12.06 -6.60 19.12
N GLU A 50 -12.49 -6.13 20.30
CA GLU A 50 -11.58 -5.55 21.30
C GLU A 50 -10.52 -6.56 21.76
N GLU A 51 -10.91 -7.80 22.04
CA GLU A 51 -9.98 -8.88 22.40
C GLU A 51 -8.99 -9.18 21.25
N LEU A 52 -9.46 -9.15 19.99
CA LEU A 52 -8.61 -9.34 18.82
C LEU A 52 -7.59 -8.19 18.66
N VAL A 53 -8.03 -6.94 18.84
CA VAL A 53 -7.19 -5.74 18.79
C VAL A 53 -6.12 -5.78 19.91
N LEU A 54 -6.47 -6.22 21.11
CA LEU A 54 -5.50 -6.37 22.21
C LEU A 54 -4.43 -7.44 21.86
N ARG A 55 -4.83 -8.58 21.30
CA ARG A 55 -3.90 -9.63 20.85
C ARG A 55 -2.98 -9.13 19.74
N GLU A 56 -3.52 -8.36 18.81
CA GLU A 56 -2.75 -7.73 17.73
C GLU A 56 -1.71 -6.75 18.26
N GLN A 57 -2.07 -5.88 19.21
CA GLN A 57 -1.15 -4.94 19.84
C GLN A 57 -0.02 -5.68 20.58
N ALA A 58 -0.36 -6.74 21.30
CA ALA A 58 0.64 -7.58 21.98
C ALA A 58 1.62 -8.21 20.96
N HIS A 59 1.08 -8.77 19.85
CA HIS A 59 1.90 -9.33 18.78
C HIS A 59 2.80 -8.27 18.13
N ALA A 60 2.28 -7.07 17.86
CA ALA A 60 3.06 -5.97 17.29
C ALA A 60 4.27 -5.60 18.17
N VAL A 61 4.10 -5.61 19.49
CA VAL A 61 5.21 -5.39 20.44
C VAL A 61 6.25 -6.50 20.32
N GLU A 62 5.84 -7.77 20.23
CA GLU A 62 6.77 -8.90 20.06
C GLU A 62 7.53 -8.82 18.72
N VAL A 63 6.86 -8.43 17.64
CA VAL A 63 7.52 -8.20 16.35
C VAL A 63 8.57 -7.09 16.42
N MET A 64 8.28 -6.00 17.17
CA MET A 64 9.25 -4.90 17.36
C MET A 64 10.50 -5.30 18.18
N LYS A 65 10.37 -6.24 19.11
CA LYS A 65 11.50 -6.75 19.90
C LYS A 65 12.42 -7.66 19.08
N LYS A 66 11.90 -8.31 18.03
CA LYS A 66 12.67 -9.24 17.21
C LYS A 66 13.64 -8.50 16.29
N LYS A 67 14.89 -8.97 16.23
CA LYS A 67 15.82 -8.52 15.20
C LYS A 67 15.37 -9.05 13.85
N LYS A 68 15.41 -8.19 12.83
CA LYS A 68 15.11 -8.60 11.45
C LYS A 68 16.21 -9.53 10.94
N ASP A 69 15.82 -10.64 10.32
CA ASP A 69 16.67 -11.73 9.87
C ASP A 69 16.95 -11.73 8.36
N TYR A 70 16.55 -10.66 7.65
CA TYR A 70 16.87 -10.52 6.23
C TYR A 70 18.35 -10.20 6.01
N PRO A 71 18.93 -10.60 4.85
CA PRO A 71 20.33 -10.31 4.51
C PRO A 71 20.63 -8.81 4.59
N ALA A 72 21.70 -8.44 5.28
CA ALA A 72 22.09 -7.04 5.51
C ALA A 72 23.10 -6.51 4.46
N ASP A 73 23.69 -7.41 3.69
CA ASP A 73 24.74 -7.20 2.69
C ASP A 73 24.20 -6.85 1.29
N ILE A 74 22.90 -7.00 1.06
CA ILE A 74 22.26 -6.69 -0.20
C ILE A 74 21.26 -5.52 -0.06
N PRO A 75 20.99 -4.76 -1.15
CA PRO A 75 20.03 -3.66 -1.12
C PRO A 75 18.65 -4.08 -0.66
N ARG A 76 17.99 -3.19 0.08
CA ARG A 76 16.62 -3.42 0.55
C ARG A 76 15.68 -2.35 0.05
N PHE A 77 14.56 -2.76 -0.55
CA PHE A 77 13.48 -1.91 -1.00
C PHE A 77 12.20 -2.15 -0.20
N SER A 78 11.38 -1.12 -0.07
CA SER A 78 10.09 -1.20 0.60
C SER A 78 8.96 -0.81 -0.35
N PRO A 79 7.74 -1.38 -0.22
CA PRO A 79 6.59 -1.01 -1.05
C PRO A 79 6.33 0.50 -1.06
N SER A 80 6.38 1.16 0.08
CA SER A 80 6.20 2.62 0.19
C SER A 80 7.25 3.44 -0.55
N SER A 81 8.36 2.85 -0.97
CA SER A 81 9.40 3.50 -1.77
C SER A 81 9.35 3.13 -3.26
N ALA A 82 8.43 2.27 -3.69
CA ALA A 82 8.36 1.78 -5.08
C ALA A 82 8.18 2.92 -6.10
N GLY A 83 7.46 3.97 -5.75
CA GLY A 83 7.25 5.15 -6.59
C GLY A 83 8.41 6.15 -6.64
N LYS A 84 9.46 5.97 -5.82
CA LYS A 84 10.59 6.91 -5.73
C LYS A 84 11.51 6.82 -6.95
N SER A 85 12.26 7.90 -7.23
CA SER A 85 13.28 7.93 -8.29
C SER A 85 14.40 6.92 -8.02
N LYS A 86 15.11 6.48 -9.06
CA LYS A 86 16.27 5.59 -8.90
C LYS A 86 17.37 6.22 -8.03
N ALA A 87 17.59 7.53 -8.17
CA ALA A 87 18.55 8.26 -7.34
C ALA A 87 18.17 8.23 -5.85
N GLU A 88 16.88 8.43 -5.51
CA GLU A 88 16.42 8.36 -4.12
C GLU A 88 16.55 6.94 -3.56
N LEU A 89 16.19 5.92 -4.35
CA LEU A 89 16.34 4.52 -3.97
C LEU A 89 17.80 4.14 -3.75
N TYR A 90 18.71 4.58 -4.62
CA TYR A 90 20.15 4.37 -4.50
C TYR A 90 20.68 4.98 -3.20
N LEU A 91 20.45 6.27 -2.98
CA LEU A 91 20.94 6.96 -1.78
C LEU A 91 20.37 6.37 -0.49
N LYS A 92 19.12 5.92 -0.52
CA LYS A 92 18.53 5.19 0.60
C LYS A 92 19.20 3.83 0.82
N ALA A 93 19.52 3.10 -0.26
CA ALA A 93 20.15 1.78 -0.18
C ALA A 93 21.58 1.84 0.38
N ILE A 94 22.36 2.83 -0.04
CA ILE A 94 23.71 3.06 0.50
C ILE A 94 23.70 3.77 1.88
N LYS A 95 22.50 4.03 2.45
CA LYS A 95 22.32 4.73 3.73
C LYS A 95 22.96 6.11 3.77
N ALA A 96 22.90 6.85 2.64
CA ALA A 96 23.39 8.21 2.55
C ALA A 96 22.74 9.11 3.62
N GLU A 97 23.47 10.13 4.06
CA GLU A 97 22.96 11.09 5.01
C GLU A 97 21.84 11.93 4.38
N LYS A 98 20.74 12.06 5.10
CA LYS A 98 19.63 12.91 4.67
C LYS A 98 19.92 14.37 5.03
N ASP A 99 19.39 15.26 4.21
CA ASP A 99 19.37 16.68 4.55
C ASP A 99 18.65 16.91 5.88
N GLU A 100 19.14 17.87 6.65
CA GLU A 100 18.47 18.30 7.87
C GLU A 100 17.03 18.75 7.59
N LYS A 101 16.11 18.20 8.34
CA LYS A 101 14.70 18.55 8.24
C LYS A 101 14.21 19.15 9.54
N LEU A 102 13.74 20.37 9.50
CA LEU A 102 12.99 20.95 10.61
C LEU A 102 11.64 20.21 10.73
N THR A 103 11.42 19.64 11.89
CA THR A 103 10.14 18.96 12.20
C THR A 103 9.28 19.87 13.04
N TYR A 104 8.13 20.26 12.51
CA TYR A 104 7.19 21.11 13.24
C TYR A 104 6.18 20.28 14.00
N PRO A 105 5.80 20.68 15.23
CA PRO A 105 4.88 19.91 16.07
C PRO A 105 3.53 19.58 15.40
N PHE A 106 3.02 20.48 14.53
CA PHE A 106 1.76 20.24 13.82
C PHE A 106 1.87 19.08 12.81
N GLN A 107 3.05 18.87 12.18
CA GLN A 107 3.29 17.76 11.25
C GLN A 107 3.21 16.42 11.98
N ASN A 108 3.78 16.34 13.18
CA ASN A 108 3.68 15.15 14.02
C ASN A 108 2.23 14.84 14.43
N ARG A 109 1.47 15.90 14.79
CA ARG A 109 0.04 15.74 15.08
C ARG A 109 -0.76 15.26 13.88
N TRP A 110 -0.43 15.76 12.69
CA TRP A 110 -1.06 15.32 11.45
C TRP A 110 -0.79 13.83 11.17
N THR A 111 0.48 13.40 11.25
CA THR A 111 0.85 11.99 11.08
C THR A 111 0.14 11.11 12.10
N ARG A 112 0.09 11.53 13.37
CA ARG A 112 -0.63 10.82 14.43
C ARG A 112 -2.13 10.65 14.10
N ASN A 113 -2.78 11.71 13.63
CA ASN A 113 -4.20 11.63 13.25
C ASN A 113 -4.41 10.66 12.07
N SER A 114 -3.54 10.70 11.08
CA SER A 114 -3.57 9.73 9.97
C SER A 114 -3.47 8.28 10.47
N THR A 115 -2.53 7.99 11.37
CA THR A 115 -2.36 6.66 11.97
C THR A 115 -3.60 6.24 12.78
N ALA A 116 -4.22 7.17 13.52
CA ALA A 116 -5.43 6.87 14.30
C ALA A 116 -6.62 6.51 13.41
N VAL A 117 -6.83 7.26 12.33
CA VAL A 117 -7.92 6.98 11.36
C VAL A 117 -7.68 5.65 10.63
N HIS A 118 -6.43 5.32 10.34
CA HIS A 118 -6.05 4.02 9.78
C HIS A 118 -6.49 2.86 10.70
N GLY A 119 -6.10 2.93 11.98
CA GLY A 119 -6.48 1.92 12.96
C GLY A 119 -7.99 1.85 13.20
N ALA A 120 -8.68 3.00 13.16
CA ALA A 120 -10.14 3.04 13.26
C ALA A 120 -10.81 2.30 12.09
N MET A 121 -10.37 2.55 10.83
CA MET A 121 -10.91 1.85 9.67
C MET A 121 -10.65 0.33 9.74
N GLN A 122 -9.47 -0.09 10.16
CA GLN A 122 -9.16 -1.51 10.36
C GLN A 122 -10.08 -2.16 11.40
N LYS A 123 -10.30 -1.47 12.53
CA LYS A 123 -11.26 -1.94 13.56
C LYS A 123 -12.68 -2.02 12.99
N THR A 124 -13.13 -1.01 12.24
CA THR A 124 -14.45 -0.99 11.59
C THR A 124 -14.64 -2.16 10.63
N LEU A 125 -13.61 -2.57 9.88
CA LEU A 125 -13.69 -3.75 9.02
C LEU A 125 -13.87 -5.05 9.83
N LEU A 126 -13.28 -5.17 11.02
CA LEU A 126 -13.50 -6.30 11.92
C LEU A 126 -14.90 -6.29 12.52
N GLU A 127 -15.37 -5.12 12.93
CA GLU A 127 -16.71 -4.92 13.49
C GLU A 127 -17.79 -5.27 12.45
N ALA A 128 -17.56 -4.94 11.18
CA ALA A 128 -18.47 -5.29 10.10
C ALA A 128 -18.71 -6.79 9.96
N GLU A 129 -17.70 -7.62 10.25
CA GLU A 129 -17.84 -9.07 10.22
C GLU A 129 -18.80 -9.63 11.27
N VAL A 130 -18.97 -8.92 12.39
CA VAL A 130 -19.80 -9.32 13.52
C VAL A 130 -21.19 -8.68 13.45
N ILE A 131 -21.24 -7.42 13.04
CA ILE A 131 -22.46 -6.61 13.08
C ILE A 131 -23.32 -6.80 11.83
N LEU A 132 -22.72 -6.88 10.64
CA LEU A 132 -23.48 -7.02 9.40
C LEU A 132 -23.96 -8.46 9.25
N GLN A 133 -25.23 -8.63 8.84
CA GLN A 133 -25.81 -9.94 8.59
C GLN A 133 -25.10 -10.66 7.43
N ASP A 134 -24.79 -9.93 6.35
CA ASP A 134 -24.14 -10.43 5.13
C ASP A 134 -22.94 -9.55 4.77
N PRO A 135 -21.80 -9.64 5.48
CA PRO A 135 -20.63 -8.83 5.18
C PRO A 135 -20.06 -9.21 3.81
N MET A 136 -19.93 -8.24 2.90
CA MET A 136 -19.37 -8.49 1.55
C MET A 136 -17.87 -8.75 1.57
N PHE A 137 -17.18 -8.27 2.59
CA PHE A 137 -15.77 -8.48 2.81
C PHE A 137 -15.52 -8.91 4.25
N THR A 138 -14.56 -9.79 4.42
CA THR A 138 -13.99 -10.12 5.72
C THR A 138 -12.47 -9.92 5.67
N VAL A 139 -11.86 -9.67 6.80
CA VAL A 139 -10.39 -9.55 6.86
C VAL A 139 -9.79 -10.95 6.87
N MET A 140 -8.85 -11.22 5.96
CA MET A 140 -8.14 -12.50 5.95
C MET A 140 -7.47 -12.76 7.30
N ARG A 141 -7.59 -13.97 7.80
CA ARG A 141 -6.95 -14.40 9.05
C ARG A 141 -5.65 -15.17 8.79
N LEU A 142 -4.74 -15.09 9.74
CA LEU A 142 -3.44 -15.79 9.76
C LEU A 142 -3.50 -16.93 10.76
N PRO A 143 -3.84 -18.17 10.35
CA PRO A 143 -3.99 -19.30 11.26
C PRO A 143 -2.72 -19.59 12.05
N GLU A 144 -1.54 -19.45 11.41
CA GLU A 144 -0.23 -19.64 12.01
C GLU A 144 0.14 -18.61 13.09
N LYS A 145 -0.67 -17.54 13.19
CA LYS A 145 -0.55 -16.48 14.21
C LYS A 145 -1.79 -16.40 15.11
N GLY A 146 -2.48 -17.53 15.29
CA GLY A 146 -3.64 -17.60 16.17
C GLY A 146 -4.85 -16.81 15.66
N GLY A 147 -5.01 -16.67 14.34
CA GLY A 147 -6.13 -16.00 13.71
C GLY A 147 -6.04 -14.46 13.72
N LEU A 148 -4.84 -13.89 13.89
CA LEU A 148 -4.65 -12.45 13.74
C LEU A 148 -4.99 -11.99 12.32
N PRO A 149 -5.51 -10.75 12.16
CA PRO A 149 -5.84 -10.19 10.86
C PRO A 149 -4.59 -9.97 10.00
N ALA A 150 -4.74 -10.15 8.68
CA ALA A 150 -3.66 -10.08 7.72
C ALA A 150 -3.34 -8.62 7.32
N TRP A 151 -2.80 -7.86 8.24
CA TRP A 151 -2.36 -6.48 8.04
C TRP A 151 -1.19 -6.08 8.94
N GLU A 152 -0.57 -4.94 8.65
CA GLU A 152 0.46 -4.30 9.46
C GLU A 152 1.56 -5.26 9.95
N LYS A 153 1.91 -5.20 11.24
CA LYS A 153 2.89 -6.06 11.88
C LYS A 153 2.55 -7.55 11.81
N ASN A 154 1.27 -7.88 11.69
CA ASN A 154 0.85 -9.27 11.63
C ASN A 154 1.28 -9.94 10.32
N ILE A 155 1.27 -9.18 9.20
CA ILE A 155 1.63 -9.70 7.87
C ILE A 155 3.04 -9.26 7.44
N GLU A 156 3.82 -8.65 8.33
CA GLU A 156 5.18 -8.24 8.01
C GLU A 156 5.97 -9.39 7.36
N ARG A 157 6.51 -9.14 6.17
CA ARG A 157 7.19 -10.15 5.35
C ARG A 157 8.37 -9.55 4.61
N TRP A 158 9.32 -10.40 4.29
CA TRP A 158 10.39 -10.08 3.34
C TRP A 158 10.65 -11.24 2.37
N LYS A 159 11.16 -10.91 1.19
CA LYS A 159 11.61 -11.87 0.19
C LYS A 159 12.95 -11.41 -0.37
N VAL A 160 13.89 -12.34 -0.57
CA VAL A 160 15.04 -12.13 -1.46
C VAL A 160 14.57 -12.34 -2.89
N ILE A 161 14.87 -11.39 -3.74
CA ILE A 161 14.57 -11.44 -5.16
C ILE A 161 15.89 -11.53 -5.93
N GLU A 162 15.93 -12.43 -6.90
CA GLU A 162 16.96 -12.51 -7.93
C GLU A 162 16.36 -12.10 -9.26
N HIS A 163 16.81 -10.99 -9.83
CA HIS A 163 16.28 -10.44 -11.08
C HIS A 163 17.37 -9.73 -11.87
N ASN A 164 17.48 -10.05 -13.17
CA ASN A 164 18.51 -9.52 -14.08
C ASN A 164 19.94 -9.63 -13.49
N GLY A 165 20.26 -10.75 -12.86
CA GLY A 165 21.58 -10.99 -12.25
C GLY A 165 21.85 -10.22 -10.94
N GLN A 166 20.86 -9.51 -10.43
CA GLN A 166 20.95 -8.73 -9.19
C GLN A 166 20.13 -9.38 -8.07
N ARG A 167 20.63 -9.25 -6.83
CA ARG A 167 19.95 -9.72 -5.62
C ARG A 167 19.59 -8.53 -4.72
N PHE A 168 18.36 -8.52 -4.23
CA PHE A 168 17.88 -7.50 -3.29
C PHE A 168 16.73 -8.05 -2.43
N VAL A 169 16.46 -7.37 -1.33
CA VAL A 169 15.35 -7.70 -0.43
C VAL A 169 14.17 -6.77 -0.72
N ILE A 170 12.98 -7.33 -0.81
CA ILE A 170 11.73 -6.59 -0.64
C ILE A 170 11.26 -6.85 0.79
N PHE A 171 11.03 -5.78 1.56
CA PHE A 171 10.54 -5.85 2.94
C PHE A 171 9.36 -4.91 3.12
N GLY A 172 8.26 -5.42 3.65
CA GLY A 172 7.07 -4.59 3.89
C GLY A 172 5.95 -5.28 4.64
N MET A 173 4.92 -4.49 4.86
CA MET A 173 3.62 -4.84 5.41
C MET A 173 2.58 -4.01 4.66
N CYS A 174 1.36 -4.50 4.53
CA CYS A 174 0.26 -3.80 3.88
C CYS A 174 -0.83 -3.43 4.88
N ASP A 175 -1.73 -2.56 4.46
CA ASP A 175 -2.84 -2.06 5.29
C ASP A 175 -3.94 -3.11 5.49
N GLY A 176 -4.03 -4.10 4.57
CA GLY A 176 -4.91 -5.24 4.73
C GLY A 176 -4.98 -6.18 3.52
N ILE A 177 -5.36 -7.42 3.78
CA ILE A 177 -5.84 -8.36 2.76
C ILE A 177 -7.23 -8.78 3.18
N LEU A 178 -8.20 -8.53 2.30
CA LEU A 178 -9.61 -8.86 2.49
C LEU A 178 -9.96 -10.12 1.70
N GLU A 179 -10.95 -10.84 2.18
CA GLU A 179 -11.61 -11.93 1.50
C GLU A 179 -12.96 -11.45 0.97
N TYR A 180 -13.15 -11.48 -0.34
CA TYR A 180 -14.39 -11.05 -0.97
C TYR A 180 -15.40 -12.20 -0.95
N GLN A 181 -16.50 -12.05 -0.22
CA GLN A 181 -17.39 -13.15 0.13
C GLN A 181 -18.22 -13.68 -1.05
N LYS A 182 -18.35 -12.95 -2.15
CA LYS A 182 -19.10 -13.43 -3.32
C LYS A 182 -18.40 -14.55 -4.08
N ASP A 183 -17.06 -14.63 -4.02
CA ASP A 183 -16.29 -15.62 -4.78
C ASP A 183 -15.05 -16.16 -4.03
N GLY A 184 -14.83 -15.74 -2.78
CA GLY A 184 -13.70 -16.17 -1.96
C GLY A 184 -12.34 -15.62 -2.41
N SER A 185 -12.30 -14.68 -3.34
CA SER A 185 -11.04 -14.10 -3.82
C SER A 185 -10.40 -13.19 -2.77
N LYS A 186 -9.05 -13.15 -2.79
CA LYS A 186 -8.27 -12.24 -1.95
C LYS A 186 -8.08 -10.91 -2.66
N VAL A 187 -8.38 -9.83 -1.97
CA VAL A 187 -8.24 -8.46 -2.46
C VAL A 187 -7.40 -7.67 -1.46
N GLY A 188 -6.33 -7.04 -1.94
CA GLY A 188 -5.53 -6.17 -1.11
C GLY A 188 -6.25 -4.85 -0.83
N PHE A 189 -6.08 -4.35 0.38
CA PHE A 189 -6.62 -3.09 0.85
C PHE A 189 -5.48 -2.13 1.16
N GLU A 190 -5.48 -0.98 0.51
CA GLU A 190 -4.53 0.11 0.74
C GLU A 190 -5.32 1.36 1.10
N TYR A 191 -5.07 1.91 2.28
CA TYR A 191 -5.87 2.98 2.85
C TYR A 191 -5.06 4.27 3.02
N LYS A 192 -5.60 5.38 2.56
CA LYS A 192 -4.92 6.68 2.56
C LYS A 192 -5.83 7.78 3.08
N THR A 193 -5.44 8.41 4.16
CA THR A 193 -6.09 9.63 4.62
C THR A 193 -5.67 10.84 3.79
N LYS A 194 -6.61 11.75 3.57
CA LYS A 194 -6.39 13.02 2.86
C LYS A 194 -6.97 14.18 3.67
N SER A 195 -6.24 15.30 3.68
CA SER A 195 -6.74 16.56 4.25
C SER A 195 -7.60 17.36 3.27
N ASN A 196 -7.79 16.85 2.07
CA ASN A 196 -8.70 17.45 1.09
C ASN A 196 -10.13 17.40 1.58
N SER A 197 -10.93 18.42 1.26
CA SER A 197 -12.37 18.41 1.53
C SER A 197 -13.06 17.25 0.80
N VAL A 198 -14.25 16.87 1.27
CA VAL A 198 -15.08 15.82 0.64
C VAL A 198 -15.30 16.10 -0.84
N ALA A 199 -15.54 17.36 -1.21
CA ALA A 199 -15.70 17.76 -2.62
C ALA A 199 -14.42 17.51 -3.45
N GLN A 200 -13.26 17.79 -2.88
CA GLN A 200 -11.98 17.55 -3.56
C GLN A 200 -11.65 16.06 -3.70
N ILE A 201 -11.97 15.24 -2.68
CA ILE A 201 -11.81 13.78 -2.77
C ILE A 201 -12.61 13.23 -3.96
N LYS A 202 -13.84 13.70 -4.16
CA LYS A 202 -14.68 13.27 -5.29
C LYS A 202 -14.10 13.61 -6.67
N GLN A 203 -13.30 14.68 -6.75
CA GLN A 203 -12.66 15.12 -7.99
C GLN A 203 -11.40 14.31 -8.34
N ILE A 204 -10.86 13.49 -7.43
CA ILE A 204 -9.73 12.62 -7.74
C ILE A 204 -10.17 11.64 -8.83
N LYS A 205 -9.53 11.70 -10.00
CA LYS A 205 -9.88 10.85 -11.15
C LYS A 205 -9.15 9.51 -11.15
N GLU A 206 -7.93 9.49 -10.60
CA GLU A 206 -7.04 8.33 -10.59
C GLU A 206 -6.22 8.30 -9.30
N PRO A 207 -5.73 7.12 -8.86
CA PRO A 207 -4.86 7.02 -7.73
C PRO A 207 -3.51 7.71 -7.99
N ASN A 208 -2.85 8.14 -6.91
CA ASN A 208 -1.48 8.64 -7.04
C ASN A 208 -0.56 7.52 -7.61
N PRO A 209 0.27 7.81 -8.63
CA PRO A 209 1.17 6.82 -9.22
C PRO A 209 2.09 6.13 -8.20
N SER A 210 2.48 6.81 -7.13
CA SER A 210 3.28 6.18 -6.05
C SER A 210 2.49 5.13 -5.26
N HIS A 211 1.18 5.29 -5.11
CA HIS A 211 0.33 4.29 -4.44
C HIS A 211 0.07 3.09 -5.37
N ILE A 212 -0.06 3.32 -6.68
CA ILE A 212 -0.10 2.23 -7.67
C ILE A 212 1.21 1.41 -7.60
N ALA A 213 2.36 2.08 -7.63
CA ALA A 213 3.65 1.39 -7.52
C ALA A 213 3.80 0.62 -6.19
N GLN A 214 3.23 1.15 -5.10
CA GLN A 214 3.19 0.49 -3.79
C GLN A 214 2.39 -0.82 -3.85
N THR A 215 1.22 -0.83 -4.50
CA THR A 215 0.42 -2.06 -4.64
C THR A 215 1.08 -3.08 -5.58
N VAL A 216 1.86 -2.66 -6.57
CA VAL A 216 2.68 -3.58 -7.37
C VAL A 216 3.73 -4.29 -6.50
N ALA A 217 4.38 -3.55 -5.61
CA ALA A 217 5.35 -4.15 -4.68
C ALA A 217 4.68 -5.11 -3.69
N TYR A 218 3.47 -4.79 -3.23
CA TYR A 218 2.67 -5.69 -2.40
C TYR A 218 2.26 -6.96 -3.16
N ALA A 219 1.88 -6.84 -4.43
CA ALA A 219 1.53 -8.01 -5.24
C ALA A 219 2.71 -9.00 -5.38
N ILE A 220 3.94 -8.49 -5.49
CA ILE A 220 5.15 -9.32 -5.49
C ILE A 220 5.37 -9.98 -4.11
N LEU A 221 5.12 -9.23 -3.03
CA LEU A 221 5.44 -9.68 -1.68
C LEU A 221 4.39 -10.63 -1.11
N PHE A 222 3.11 -10.33 -1.32
CA PHE A 222 1.95 -11.04 -0.73
C PHE A 222 1.20 -11.96 -1.69
N GLU A 223 1.51 -11.90 -3.00
CA GLU A 223 0.88 -12.74 -4.03
C GLU A 223 -0.62 -12.46 -4.19
N VAL A 224 -1.00 -11.18 -4.05
CA VAL A 224 -2.35 -10.66 -4.27
C VAL A 224 -2.28 -9.62 -5.39
N ASP A 225 -2.99 -9.86 -6.49
CA ASP A 225 -2.91 -9.02 -7.68
C ASP A 225 -4.04 -7.98 -7.80
N GLU A 226 -5.09 -8.12 -7.04
CA GLU A 226 -6.21 -7.18 -7.00
C GLU A 226 -6.12 -6.30 -5.77
N TRP A 227 -6.13 -4.98 -5.95
CA TRP A 227 -5.98 -4.00 -4.87
C TRP A 227 -7.05 -2.93 -4.93
N LEU A 228 -7.62 -2.60 -3.77
CA LEU A 228 -8.50 -1.46 -3.58
C LEU A 228 -7.73 -0.37 -2.85
N ILE A 229 -7.53 0.77 -3.53
CA ILE A 229 -6.86 1.95 -2.97
C ILE A 229 -7.95 2.92 -2.53
N THR A 230 -8.13 3.06 -1.23
CA THR A 230 -9.17 3.88 -0.61
C THR A 230 -8.57 5.19 -0.11
N TYR A 231 -9.14 6.30 -0.52
CA TYR A 231 -8.83 7.64 0.00
C TYR A 231 -9.98 8.13 0.86
N GLU A 232 -9.73 8.46 2.12
CA GLU A 232 -10.72 9.09 3.00
C GLU A 232 -10.35 10.53 3.31
N SER A 233 -11.35 11.42 3.31
CA SER A 233 -11.20 12.80 3.78
C SER A 233 -11.28 12.84 5.30
N VAL A 234 -10.23 13.31 5.95
CA VAL A 234 -10.25 13.61 7.38
C VAL A 234 -10.69 15.04 7.69
N ALA A 235 -10.85 15.86 6.65
CA ALA A 235 -11.40 17.21 6.75
C ALA A 235 -12.92 17.13 6.62
N LYS A 236 -13.61 16.90 7.72
CA LYS A 236 -15.08 16.87 7.76
C LYS A 236 -15.61 18.31 7.69
N ASP A 237 -16.33 18.63 6.61
CA ASP A 237 -16.79 20.00 6.35
C ASP A 237 -17.85 20.45 7.36
N LYS A 238 -18.82 19.60 7.66
CA LYS A 238 -19.90 19.85 8.65
C LYS A 238 -20.66 18.58 8.98
N TRP A 239 -21.33 18.58 10.14
CA TRP A 239 -22.25 17.52 10.52
C TRP A 239 -23.53 17.60 9.65
N THR A 240 -23.69 16.66 8.73
CA THR A 240 -24.86 16.61 7.84
C THR A 240 -25.73 15.41 8.22
N THR A 241 -27.00 15.68 8.52
CA THR A 241 -27.95 14.68 9.03
C THR A 241 -29.12 14.40 8.07
N ASN A 242 -28.98 14.72 6.79
CA ASN A 242 -30.03 14.56 5.80
C ASN A 242 -29.51 13.85 4.54
N GLU A 243 -30.38 13.71 3.56
CA GLU A 243 -30.10 13.13 2.24
C GLU A 243 -28.91 13.74 1.47
N ASN A 244 -28.42 14.90 1.91
CA ASN A 244 -27.22 15.52 1.35
C ASN A 244 -25.92 15.00 1.98
N ALA A 245 -26.00 14.16 3.01
CA ALA A 245 -24.83 13.44 3.50
C ALA A 245 -24.23 12.60 2.37
N ARG A 246 -22.92 12.65 2.22
CA ARG A 246 -22.22 12.01 1.10
C ARG A 246 -21.02 11.26 1.60
N PRO A 247 -20.68 10.11 0.97
CA PRO A 247 -19.45 9.41 1.26
C PRO A 247 -18.25 10.35 1.19
N ASP A 248 -17.44 10.33 2.22
CA ASP A 248 -16.23 11.14 2.36
C ASP A 248 -14.96 10.38 1.97
N PHE A 249 -15.13 9.25 1.30
CA PHE A 249 -14.07 8.43 0.76
C PHE A 249 -14.24 8.17 -0.74
N LYS A 250 -13.18 7.70 -1.38
CA LYS A 250 -13.16 7.29 -2.78
C LYS A 250 -12.23 6.10 -2.96
N ILE A 251 -12.76 5.07 -3.63
CA ILE A 251 -12.07 3.81 -3.86
C ILE A 251 -11.66 3.70 -5.32
N PHE A 252 -10.48 3.17 -5.56
CA PHE A 252 -9.96 2.82 -6.88
C PHE A 252 -9.52 1.37 -6.89
N TYR A 253 -9.75 0.71 -7.99
CA TYR A 253 -9.26 -0.64 -8.24
C TYR A 253 -7.98 -0.61 -9.05
N ASN A 254 -6.99 -1.41 -8.64
CA ASN A 254 -5.77 -1.65 -9.38
C ASN A 254 -5.54 -3.15 -9.54
N LYS A 255 -5.58 -3.63 -10.77
CA LYS A 255 -5.17 -4.99 -11.13
C LYS A 255 -3.70 -4.96 -11.51
N VAL A 256 -2.87 -5.60 -10.72
CA VAL A 256 -1.43 -5.73 -10.98
C VAL A 256 -1.20 -6.83 -11.99
N THR A 257 -0.45 -6.52 -13.06
CA THR A 257 -0.08 -7.47 -14.10
C THR A 257 1.37 -7.94 -13.94
N GLU A 258 1.73 -9.05 -14.58
CA GLU A 258 3.13 -9.50 -14.62
C GLU A 258 4.06 -8.47 -15.26
N ALA A 259 3.55 -7.68 -16.23
CA ALA A 259 4.30 -6.59 -16.83
C ALA A 259 4.59 -5.46 -15.82
N ASP A 260 3.66 -5.17 -14.91
CA ASP A 260 3.85 -4.18 -13.84
C ASP A 260 4.90 -4.67 -12.84
N LYS A 261 4.78 -5.92 -12.41
CA LYS A 261 5.76 -6.56 -11.52
C LYS A 261 7.15 -6.54 -12.15
N LYS A 262 7.26 -6.94 -13.42
CA LYS A 262 8.52 -6.93 -14.15
C LYS A 262 9.14 -5.53 -14.22
N ARG A 263 8.37 -4.50 -14.57
CA ARG A 263 8.86 -3.10 -14.61
C ARG A 263 9.42 -2.63 -13.27
N LEU A 264 8.75 -2.97 -12.17
CA LEU A 264 9.24 -2.62 -10.84
C LEU A 264 10.51 -3.39 -10.46
N LEU A 265 10.55 -4.67 -10.77
CA LEU A 265 11.75 -5.51 -10.54
C LEU A 265 12.93 -5.06 -11.39
N ASP A 266 12.71 -4.72 -12.68
CA ASP A 266 13.75 -4.16 -13.55
C ASP A 266 14.32 -2.87 -12.96
N LYS A 267 13.46 -1.96 -12.46
CA LYS A 267 13.88 -0.72 -11.80
C LYS A 267 14.73 -0.98 -10.56
N TRP A 268 14.33 -1.92 -9.71
CA TRP A 268 15.05 -2.23 -8.48
C TRP A 268 16.35 -2.98 -8.73
N ALA A 269 16.37 -3.88 -9.69
CA ALA A 269 17.60 -4.55 -10.14
C ALA A 269 18.61 -3.55 -10.70
N ASP A 270 18.18 -2.58 -11.50
CA ASP A 270 19.03 -1.53 -12.00
C ASP A 270 19.63 -0.68 -10.85
N VAL A 271 18.82 -0.30 -9.87
CA VAL A 271 19.33 0.39 -8.67
C VAL A 271 20.31 -0.50 -7.89
N ALA A 272 20.02 -1.79 -7.72
CA ALA A 272 20.91 -2.71 -7.02
C ALA A 272 22.27 -2.84 -7.71
N LYS A 273 22.29 -2.91 -9.06
CA LYS A 273 23.51 -2.89 -9.87
C LYS A 273 24.34 -1.62 -9.61
N HIS A 274 23.70 -0.48 -9.55
CA HIS A 274 24.37 0.80 -9.25
C HIS A 274 24.91 0.86 -7.83
N VAL A 275 24.20 0.27 -6.85
CA VAL A 275 24.68 0.13 -5.47
C VAL A 275 25.96 -0.72 -5.42
N GLU A 276 25.98 -1.86 -6.12
CA GLU A 276 27.15 -2.74 -6.23
C GLU A 276 28.34 -2.03 -6.88
N ALA A 277 28.09 -1.24 -7.95
CA ALA A 277 29.11 -0.47 -8.65
C ALA A 277 29.59 0.79 -7.89
N GLY A 278 28.91 1.19 -6.81
CA GLY A 278 29.19 2.46 -6.12
C GLY A 278 28.94 3.71 -6.94
N GLN A 279 28.03 3.64 -7.94
CA GLN A 279 27.76 4.73 -8.90
C GLN A 279 26.30 5.17 -8.84
N LEU A 280 26.09 6.48 -8.78
CA LEU A 280 24.74 7.04 -8.85
C LEU A 280 24.07 6.69 -10.18
N PRO A 281 22.80 6.18 -10.18
CA PRO A 281 22.06 5.96 -11.42
C PRO A 281 21.86 7.27 -12.20
N ASP A 282 21.98 7.21 -13.52
CA ASP A 282 21.56 8.32 -14.39
C ASP A 282 20.03 8.40 -14.37
N SER A 283 19.52 9.25 -13.51
CA SER A 283 18.09 9.45 -13.29
C SER A 283 17.84 10.91 -12.94
N PRO A 284 17.72 11.78 -13.94
CA PRO A 284 17.49 13.19 -13.72
C PRO A 284 16.19 13.39 -12.91
N LEU A 285 16.28 14.19 -11.87
CA LEU A 285 15.13 14.51 -11.03
C LEU A 285 14.31 15.62 -11.66
N GLY A 286 13.01 15.42 -11.80
CA GLY A 286 12.09 16.50 -12.15
C GLY A 286 12.09 17.58 -11.08
N LYS A 287 11.73 18.82 -11.45
CA LYS A 287 11.69 19.96 -10.53
C LYS A 287 10.86 19.69 -9.27
N PHE A 288 9.73 19.01 -9.44
CA PHE A 288 8.84 18.65 -8.34
C PHE A 288 9.47 17.59 -7.44
N ASP A 289 10.05 16.54 -8.02
CA ASP A 289 10.72 15.48 -7.26
C ASP A 289 11.90 16.04 -6.47
N TYR A 290 12.68 16.92 -7.07
CA TYR A 290 13.80 17.59 -6.41
C TYR A 290 13.36 18.45 -5.22
N MET A 291 12.19 19.08 -5.29
CA MET A 291 11.67 19.90 -4.18
C MET A 291 11.51 19.10 -2.90
N PHE A 292 11.05 17.84 -3.00
CA PHE A 292 10.82 16.95 -1.86
C PHE A 292 11.93 15.91 -1.64
N PHE A 293 13.02 16.01 -2.40
CA PHE A 293 14.12 15.06 -2.36
C PHE A 293 14.93 15.21 -1.06
N PRO A 294 15.10 14.14 -0.27
CA PRO A 294 15.69 14.25 1.07
C PRO A 294 17.22 14.13 1.10
N TYR A 295 17.90 14.13 -0.04
CA TYR A 295 19.35 13.91 -0.18
C TYR A 295 20.01 14.94 -1.11
N LYS A 296 19.54 16.19 -1.12
CA LYS A 296 19.99 17.24 -2.06
C LYS A 296 21.49 17.51 -1.97
N LYS A 297 22.04 17.56 -0.74
CA LYS A 297 23.47 17.81 -0.51
C LYS A 297 24.31 16.70 -1.14
N VAL A 298 24.08 15.46 -0.74
CA VAL A 298 24.83 14.29 -1.24
C VAL A 298 24.65 14.12 -2.75
N TYR A 299 23.43 14.31 -3.25
CA TYR A 299 23.14 14.22 -4.69
C TYR A 299 23.93 15.26 -5.49
N ALA A 300 23.99 16.52 -5.02
CA ALA A 300 24.74 17.59 -5.67
C ALA A 300 26.26 17.34 -5.68
N GLU A 301 26.78 16.72 -4.63
CA GLU A 301 28.21 16.32 -4.56
C GLU A 301 28.54 15.22 -5.56
N LEU A 302 27.71 14.17 -5.61
CA LEU A 302 27.92 13.04 -6.53
C LEU A 302 27.78 13.45 -8.01
N THR A 303 26.87 14.39 -8.32
CA THR A 303 26.66 14.87 -9.70
C THR A 303 27.66 15.93 -10.17
N LYS A 304 28.44 16.54 -9.28
CA LYS A 304 29.53 17.45 -9.65
C LYS A 304 30.83 16.74 -10.00
N ASN A 305 31.00 15.54 -9.45
CA ASN A 305 32.24 14.76 -9.57
C ASN A 305 32.16 13.67 -10.65
N GLY A 306 31.04 13.52 -11.34
CA GLY A 306 30.81 12.65 -12.49
C GLY A 306 30.59 13.45 -13.75
#